data_88e9947ee297d5a13f50b99315fc441c
#
_entry.id   88e9947ee297d5a13f50b99315fc441c
#
_cell.length_a   1.000
_cell.length_b   1.000
_cell.length_c   1.000
_cell.angle_alpha   90.00
_cell.angle_beta   90.00
_cell.angle_gamma   90.00
#
_symmetry.space_group_name_H-M   'P 1'
#
loop_
_entity.id
_entity.type
_entity.pdbx_description
1 polymer ?
#
loop_
_entity_poly.entity_id
_entity_poly.type
_entity_poly.pdbx_seq_one_letter_code
_entity_poly.pdbx_strand_id
1 'polypeptide(L)'
;MSKPFKDLTIKDAFMFAAVMVNPDKCGPFLEMVLDMEIVDLQVITEKTMVYHPQYHGIRLDVLAEERGRKRRFNIEMQVKSEMDLPKRSRYYHSQLDMDALLSGKRYGELPDTYVIFICDFPLSKKPLYKYSYHSVCSENGEYLEDGRITIFLSTCGENEAEVPKELVDFLKYVKNPGESPETEKRDSYEASVERQGQRIKRDREMEAQYMMLEEMLKDE
;
A
#
# COMPACT_ATOMS: atom_id res chain seq x y z
N MET A 1 16.31 19.42 2.63
CA MET A 1 16.88 19.01 1.33
C MET A 1 16.24 17.70 0.94
N SER A 2 15.73 17.59 -0.27
CA SER A 2 15.20 16.33 -0.79
C SER A 2 16.29 15.29 -0.96
N LYS A 3 15.92 14.02 -0.87
CA LYS A 3 16.84 12.89 -1.03
C LYS A 3 17.21 12.75 -2.51
N PRO A 4 18.48 12.52 -2.89
CA PRO A 4 18.84 12.29 -4.27
C PRO A 4 18.10 11.07 -4.85
N PHE A 5 17.67 11.12 -6.11
CA PHE A 5 16.92 10.04 -6.77
C PHE A 5 17.62 8.67 -6.65
N LYS A 6 18.93 8.62 -6.87
CA LYS A 6 19.72 7.39 -6.77
C LYS A 6 19.76 6.77 -5.36
N ASP A 7 19.48 7.57 -4.33
CA ASP A 7 19.53 7.14 -2.93
C ASP A 7 18.12 6.74 -2.41
N LEU A 8 17.07 6.87 -3.25
CA LEU A 8 15.72 6.43 -2.90
C LEU A 8 15.71 4.92 -2.64
N THR A 9 14.87 4.51 -1.71
CA THR A 9 14.64 3.10 -1.36
C THR A 9 13.15 2.79 -1.45
N ILE A 10 12.77 1.56 -1.24
CA ILE A 10 11.35 1.15 -1.20
C ILE A 10 10.54 1.90 -0.13
N LYS A 11 11.18 2.52 0.86
CA LYS A 11 10.53 3.36 1.88
C LYS A 11 10.10 4.73 1.38
N ASP A 12 10.70 5.20 0.29
CA ASP A 12 10.37 6.49 -0.28
C ASP A 12 9.12 6.35 -1.15
N ALA A 13 8.08 7.15 -0.91
CA ALA A 13 6.76 7.01 -1.55
C ALA A 13 6.85 6.96 -3.09
N PHE A 14 7.69 7.81 -3.70
CA PHE A 14 7.91 7.78 -5.15
C PHE A 14 8.47 6.43 -5.61
N MET A 15 9.51 5.90 -4.95
CA MET A 15 10.10 4.61 -5.33
C MET A 15 9.12 3.46 -5.10
N PHE A 16 8.37 3.49 -4.00
CA PHE A 16 7.34 2.51 -3.69
C PHE A 16 6.27 2.47 -4.80
N ALA A 17 5.71 3.63 -5.15
CA ALA A 17 4.72 3.74 -6.22
C ALA A 17 5.28 3.26 -7.57
N ALA A 18 6.51 3.68 -7.91
CA ALA A 18 7.18 3.29 -9.16
C ALA A 18 7.47 1.78 -9.28
N VAL A 19 7.71 1.10 -8.15
CA VAL A 19 7.85 -0.37 -8.13
C VAL A 19 6.49 -1.04 -8.22
N MET A 20 5.53 -0.59 -7.43
CA MET A 20 4.22 -1.24 -7.31
C MET A 20 3.26 -0.99 -8.47
N VAL A 21 3.55 -0.01 -9.35
CA VAL A 21 2.78 0.16 -10.60
C VAL A 21 2.84 -1.08 -11.49
N ASN A 22 3.87 -1.89 -11.35
CA ASN A 22 3.99 -3.15 -12.07
C ASN A 22 3.08 -4.22 -11.43
N PRO A 23 2.05 -4.74 -12.15
CA PRO A 23 1.17 -5.78 -11.63
C PRO A 23 1.91 -7.05 -11.17
N ASP A 24 3.06 -7.39 -11.79
CA ASP A 24 3.92 -8.52 -11.38
C ASP A 24 4.61 -8.31 -10.02
N LYS A 25 4.52 -7.11 -9.45
CA LYS A 25 4.98 -6.79 -8.10
C LYS A 25 3.81 -6.56 -7.15
N CYS A 26 2.79 -5.83 -7.60
CA CYS A 26 1.61 -5.52 -6.80
C CYS A 26 0.76 -6.76 -6.53
N GLY A 27 0.51 -7.61 -7.54
CA GLY A 27 -0.30 -8.82 -7.39
C GLY A 27 0.23 -9.79 -6.32
N PRO A 28 1.47 -10.28 -6.44
CA PRO A 28 2.07 -11.15 -5.42
C PRO A 28 2.12 -10.52 -4.01
N PHE A 29 2.31 -9.20 -3.91
CA PHE A 29 2.22 -8.50 -2.62
C PHE A 29 0.82 -8.62 -2.02
N LEU A 30 -0.22 -8.36 -2.81
CA LEU A 30 -1.60 -8.46 -2.35
C LEU A 30 -1.97 -9.90 -1.97
N GLU A 31 -1.56 -10.89 -2.78
CA GLU A 31 -1.77 -12.31 -2.49
C GLU A 31 -1.14 -12.72 -1.15
N MET A 32 0.11 -12.30 -0.92
CA MET A 32 0.84 -12.57 0.31
C MET A 32 0.19 -11.91 1.55
N VAL A 33 -0.33 -10.68 1.40
CA VAL A 33 -0.96 -9.93 2.49
C VAL A 33 -2.35 -10.45 2.80
N LEU A 34 -3.12 -10.85 1.78
CA LEU A 34 -4.55 -11.14 1.90
C LEU A 34 -4.86 -12.63 1.96
N ASP A 35 -3.87 -13.49 1.67
CA ASP A 35 -4.04 -14.95 1.55
C ASP A 35 -5.17 -15.32 0.57
N MET A 36 -5.18 -14.65 -0.57
CA MET A 36 -6.15 -14.90 -1.63
C MET A 36 -5.53 -14.69 -3.01
N GLU A 37 -6.05 -15.39 -4.00
CA GLU A 37 -5.67 -15.22 -5.41
C GLU A 37 -6.12 -13.85 -5.93
N ILE A 38 -5.25 -13.16 -6.65
CA ILE A 38 -5.49 -11.88 -7.32
C ILE A 38 -5.39 -12.07 -8.84
N VAL A 39 -6.46 -11.76 -9.55
CA VAL A 39 -6.53 -11.92 -11.02
C VAL A 39 -6.95 -10.60 -11.69
N ASP A 40 -6.51 -10.39 -12.93
CA ASP A 40 -6.86 -9.21 -13.72
C ASP A 40 -6.65 -7.87 -12.97
N LEU A 41 -5.46 -7.72 -12.36
CA LEU A 41 -5.09 -6.55 -11.59
C LEU A 41 -4.67 -5.40 -12.49
N GLN A 42 -5.32 -4.25 -12.34
CA GLN A 42 -4.88 -2.98 -12.91
C GLN A 42 -4.35 -2.09 -11.79
N VAL A 43 -3.15 -1.54 -11.96
CA VAL A 43 -2.53 -0.65 -10.96
C VAL A 43 -2.45 0.76 -11.50
N ILE A 44 -2.82 1.73 -10.66
CA ILE A 44 -2.77 3.17 -10.91
C ILE A 44 -1.98 3.80 -9.78
N THR A 45 -0.92 4.54 -10.08
CA THR A 45 -0.13 5.24 -9.06
C THR A 45 -0.52 6.71 -8.98
N GLU A 46 -0.33 7.29 -7.81
CA GLU A 46 -0.52 8.73 -7.57
C GLU A 46 -1.91 9.25 -7.95
N LYS A 47 -2.95 8.41 -7.79
CA LYS A 47 -4.32 8.84 -8.05
C LYS A 47 -4.76 9.90 -7.06
N THR A 48 -5.02 11.10 -7.56
CA THR A 48 -5.63 12.19 -6.79
C THR A 48 -7.14 12.11 -6.87
N MET A 49 -7.82 12.18 -5.73
CA MET A 49 -9.28 12.22 -5.62
C MET A 49 -9.68 13.51 -4.91
N VAL A 50 -10.37 14.41 -5.63
CA VAL A 50 -10.92 15.66 -5.11
C VAL A 50 -12.34 15.80 -5.64
N TYR A 51 -13.33 15.67 -4.76
CA TYR A 51 -14.74 15.77 -5.17
C TYR A 51 -15.28 17.19 -5.12
N HIS A 52 -14.74 18.04 -4.25
CA HIS A 52 -15.14 19.44 -4.13
C HIS A 52 -13.98 20.24 -3.51
N PRO A 53 -13.72 21.48 -3.93
CA PRO A 53 -12.62 22.31 -3.43
C PRO A 53 -12.62 22.55 -1.91
N GLN A 54 -13.77 22.40 -1.25
CA GLN A 54 -13.90 22.58 0.21
C GLN A 54 -13.60 21.31 1.00
N TYR A 55 -13.45 20.15 0.34
CA TYR A 55 -13.12 18.89 1.02
C TYR A 55 -11.62 18.60 0.90
N HIS A 56 -11.13 17.90 1.89
CA HIS A 56 -9.75 17.42 1.85
C HIS A 56 -9.59 16.40 0.72
N GLY A 57 -8.81 16.74 -0.30
CA GLY A 57 -8.42 15.79 -1.34
C GLY A 57 -7.46 14.73 -0.78
N ILE A 58 -7.43 13.57 -1.41
CA ILE A 58 -6.43 12.54 -1.11
C ILE A 58 -5.59 12.26 -2.34
N ARG A 59 -4.33 11.94 -2.10
CA ARG A 59 -3.44 11.36 -3.09
C ARG A 59 -3.07 9.97 -2.61
N LEU A 60 -3.42 8.96 -3.39
CA LEU A 60 -3.12 7.57 -3.09
C LEU A 60 -1.76 7.21 -3.68
N ASP A 61 -0.89 6.57 -2.89
CA ASP A 61 0.41 6.11 -3.38
C ASP A 61 0.20 5.05 -4.48
N VAL A 62 -0.59 4.02 -4.19
CA VAL A 62 -0.91 2.95 -5.14
C VAL A 62 -2.38 2.56 -5.00
N LEU A 63 -3.16 2.75 -6.06
CA LEU A 63 -4.49 2.20 -6.20
C LEU A 63 -4.45 1.01 -7.15
N ALA A 64 -4.92 -0.15 -6.71
CA ALA A 64 -5.06 -1.32 -7.55
C ALA A 64 -6.53 -1.77 -7.61
N GLU A 65 -6.97 -2.21 -8.77
CA GLU A 65 -8.34 -2.66 -9.02
C GLU A 65 -8.33 -4.04 -9.64
N GLU A 66 -9.06 -4.96 -9.04
CA GLU A 66 -9.30 -6.29 -9.60
C GLU A 66 -10.69 -6.31 -10.24
N ARG A 67 -10.73 -6.26 -11.56
CA ARG A 67 -11.97 -6.06 -12.31
C ARG A 67 -12.96 -7.20 -12.17
N GLY A 68 -12.48 -8.44 -12.25
CA GLY A 68 -13.34 -9.64 -12.26
C GLY A 68 -14.08 -9.88 -10.95
N ARG A 69 -13.49 -9.50 -9.81
CA ARG A 69 -14.00 -9.74 -8.44
C ARG A 69 -14.47 -8.48 -7.71
N LYS A 70 -14.49 -7.33 -8.40
CA LYS A 70 -14.92 -6.04 -7.86
C LYS A 70 -14.22 -5.70 -6.54
N ARG A 71 -12.89 -5.76 -6.51
CA ARG A 71 -12.08 -5.41 -5.35
C ARG A 71 -11.19 -4.22 -5.66
N ARG A 72 -11.03 -3.32 -4.70
CA ARG A 72 -10.14 -2.16 -4.77
C ARG A 72 -9.17 -2.17 -3.61
N PHE A 73 -7.91 -1.92 -3.90
CA PHE A 73 -6.82 -1.94 -2.93
C PHE A 73 -6.10 -0.60 -2.96
N ASN A 74 -6.06 0.08 -1.83
CA ASN A 74 -5.17 1.21 -1.62
C ASN A 74 -3.98 0.78 -0.79
N ILE A 75 -2.76 0.98 -1.26
CA ILE A 75 -1.53 0.57 -0.57
C ILE A 75 -0.68 1.81 -0.35
N GLU A 76 -0.31 2.06 0.91
CA GLU A 76 0.39 3.25 1.37
C GLU A 76 1.68 2.89 2.10
N MET A 77 2.78 3.56 1.76
CA MET A 77 4.03 3.48 2.51
C MET A 77 4.10 4.58 3.56
N GLN A 78 4.20 4.20 4.84
CA GLN A 78 4.16 5.11 5.96
C GLN A 78 5.42 4.97 6.82
N VAL A 79 6.37 5.92 6.67
CA VAL A 79 7.63 5.91 7.44
C VAL A 79 7.57 6.72 8.73
N LYS A 80 6.64 7.66 8.84
CA LYS A 80 6.46 8.47 10.05
C LYS A 80 5.24 8.01 10.82
N SER A 81 5.37 7.89 12.13
CA SER A 81 4.23 7.58 13.00
C SER A 81 3.28 8.77 13.08
N GLU A 82 2.03 8.56 12.68
CA GLU A 82 0.95 9.53 12.77
C GLU A 82 -0.20 8.92 13.56
N MET A 83 -0.74 9.69 14.54
CA MET A 83 -1.80 9.19 15.43
C MET A 83 -3.17 9.11 14.75
N ASP A 84 -3.33 9.71 13.59
CA ASP A 84 -4.61 9.79 12.87
C ASP A 84 -4.79 8.72 11.77
N LEU A 85 -3.84 7.81 11.59
CA LEU A 85 -3.94 6.71 10.61
C LEU A 85 -5.29 5.97 10.64
N PRO A 86 -5.91 5.65 11.80
CA PRO A 86 -7.22 5.02 11.82
C PRO A 86 -8.33 5.90 11.23
N LYS A 87 -8.25 7.22 11.41
CA LYS A 87 -9.21 8.16 10.80
C LYS A 87 -8.93 8.35 9.31
N ARG A 88 -7.66 8.38 8.95
CA ARG A 88 -7.21 8.48 7.56
C ARG A 88 -7.63 7.24 6.76
N SER A 89 -7.49 6.03 7.31
CA SER A 89 -7.99 4.80 6.65
C SER A 89 -9.49 4.84 6.41
N ARG A 90 -10.29 5.29 7.41
CA ARG A 90 -11.73 5.46 7.25
C ARG A 90 -12.07 6.46 6.14
N TYR A 91 -11.35 7.57 6.07
CA TYR A 91 -11.54 8.58 5.03
C TYR A 91 -11.20 8.04 3.63
N TYR A 92 -10.13 7.26 3.52
CA TYR A 92 -9.73 6.63 2.26
C TYR A 92 -10.79 5.65 1.75
N HIS A 93 -11.35 4.81 2.61
CA HIS A 93 -12.49 3.95 2.23
C HIS A 93 -13.66 4.76 1.67
N SER A 94 -14.03 5.85 2.34
CA SER A 94 -15.13 6.72 1.87
C SER A 94 -14.83 7.34 0.50
N GLN A 95 -13.59 7.71 0.23
CA GLN A 95 -13.20 8.25 -1.07
C GLN A 95 -13.21 7.18 -2.18
N LEU A 96 -12.78 5.96 -1.87
CA LEU A 96 -12.85 4.81 -2.78
C LEU A 96 -14.30 4.48 -3.14
N ASP A 97 -15.21 4.51 -2.15
CA ASP A 97 -16.63 4.27 -2.36
C ASP A 97 -17.27 5.35 -3.22
N MET A 98 -16.97 6.63 -2.97
CA MET A 98 -17.46 7.75 -3.76
C MET A 98 -16.95 7.70 -5.21
N ASP A 99 -15.72 7.28 -5.42
CA ASP A 99 -15.15 7.11 -6.77
C ASP A 99 -15.77 5.91 -7.51
N ALA A 100 -16.19 4.88 -6.78
CA ALA A 100 -16.76 3.67 -7.36
C ALA A 100 -18.25 3.78 -7.69
N LEU A 101 -19.03 4.49 -6.85
CA LEU A 101 -20.48 4.52 -6.93
C LEU A 101 -20.99 5.80 -7.57
N LEU A 102 -21.21 5.76 -8.89
CA LEU A 102 -21.81 6.87 -9.62
C LEU A 102 -23.31 7.02 -9.31
N SER A 103 -23.84 8.23 -9.53
CA SER A 103 -25.26 8.53 -9.37
C SER A 103 -26.15 7.55 -10.17
N GLY A 104 -27.18 7.04 -9.53
CA GLY A 104 -28.11 6.08 -10.10
C GLY A 104 -27.70 4.61 -9.96
N LYS A 105 -26.52 4.32 -9.42
CA LYS A 105 -26.07 2.96 -9.10
C LYS A 105 -26.60 2.49 -7.74
N ARG A 106 -26.69 1.18 -7.56
CA ARG A 106 -27.14 0.57 -6.30
C ARG A 106 -25.96 0.32 -5.38
N TYR A 107 -26.17 0.43 -4.06
CA TYR A 107 -25.12 0.16 -3.06
C TYR A 107 -24.50 -1.24 -3.16
N GLY A 108 -25.25 -2.26 -3.58
CA GLY A 108 -24.70 -3.61 -3.85
C GLY A 108 -23.76 -3.69 -5.05
N GLU A 109 -23.53 -2.57 -5.75
CA GLU A 109 -22.52 -2.46 -6.81
C GLU A 109 -21.17 -1.95 -6.30
N LEU A 110 -21.10 -1.50 -5.02
CA LEU A 110 -19.82 -1.13 -4.40
C LEU A 110 -18.84 -2.31 -4.41
N PRO A 111 -17.57 -2.05 -4.72
CA PRO A 111 -16.52 -3.06 -4.59
C PRO A 111 -16.17 -3.25 -3.11
N ASP A 112 -15.59 -4.40 -2.79
CA ASP A 112 -14.86 -4.55 -1.53
C ASP A 112 -13.62 -3.65 -1.56
N THR A 113 -13.37 -2.95 -0.46
CA THR A 113 -12.26 -2.01 -0.35
C THR A 113 -11.24 -2.45 0.71
N TYR A 114 -9.99 -2.43 0.32
CA TYR A 114 -8.85 -2.76 1.18
C TYR A 114 -7.95 -1.54 1.27
N VAL A 115 -7.74 -1.03 2.49
CA VAL A 115 -6.77 0.04 2.76
C VAL A 115 -5.63 -0.56 3.56
N ILE A 116 -4.45 -0.62 2.94
CA ILE A 116 -3.27 -1.31 3.45
C ILE A 116 -2.17 -0.28 3.69
N PHE A 117 -1.75 -0.12 4.94
CA PHE A 117 -0.60 0.71 5.32
C PHE A 117 0.60 -0.19 5.62
N ILE A 118 1.75 0.10 5.02
CA ILE A 118 3.04 -0.48 5.39
C ILE A 118 3.75 0.52 6.29
N CYS A 119 3.84 0.22 7.59
CA CYS A 119 4.33 1.13 8.61
C CYS A 119 5.75 0.75 9.05
N ASP A 120 6.70 1.69 8.90
CA ASP A 120 8.08 1.49 9.37
C ASP A 120 8.27 1.96 10.83
N PHE A 121 7.29 1.63 11.67
CA PHE A 121 7.29 1.93 13.11
C PHE A 121 6.37 0.95 13.86
N PRO A 122 6.53 0.82 15.20
CA PRO A 122 5.66 -0.03 16.00
C PRO A 122 4.25 0.58 16.10
N LEU A 123 3.23 -0.24 15.88
CA LEU A 123 1.81 0.16 15.88
C LEU A 123 1.12 -0.07 17.23
N SER A 124 1.63 -0.99 18.03
CA SER A 124 1.03 -1.39 19.31
C SER A 124 2.10 -1.87 20.28
N LYS A 125 1.72 -1.96 21.56
CA LYS A 125 2.55 -2.61 22.60
C LYS A 125 2.71 -4.12 22.37
N LYS A 126 1.78 -4.74 21.63
CA LYS A 126 1.90 -6.11 21.11
C LYS A 126 2.41 -6.02 19.67
N PRO A 127 3.69 -6.28 19.41
CA PRO A 127 4.30 -6.03 18.11
C PRO A 127 3.95 -7.18 17.13
N LEU A 128 2.90 -7.00 16.33
CA LEU A 128 2.53 -7.91 15.27
C LEU A 128 3.03 -7.40 13.91
N TYR A 129 3.31 -8.31 12.98
CA TYR A 129 3.61 -7.95 11.59
C TYR A 129 2.37 -7.50 10.81
N LYS A 130 1.17 -8.02 11.17
CA LYS A 130 -0.09 -7.71 10.50
C LYS A 130 -1.22 -7.50 11.51
N TYR A 131 -1.97 -6.42 11.31
CA TYR A 131 -3.19 -6.09 12.04
C TYR A 131 -4.32 -5.90 11.04
N SER A 132 -5.35 -6.75 11.12
CA SER A 132 -6.53 -6.68 10.24
C SER A 132 -7.74 -6.20 11.01
N TYR A 133 -8.43 -5.20 10.49
CA TYR A 133 -9.60 -4.60 11.10
C TYR A 133 -10.82 -4.75 10.21
N HIS A 134 -11.91 -5.21 10.80
CA HIS A 134 -13.21 -5.39 10.18
C HIS A 134 -14.29 -4.72 11.02
N SER A 135 -15.45 -4.45 10.42
CA SER A 135 -16.63 -4.03 11.16
C SER A 135 -17.24 -5.22 11.88
N VAL A 136 -17.39 -5.12 13.21
CA VAL A 136 -17.88 -6.21 14.07
C VAL A 136 -19.02 -5.72 14.93
N CYS A 137 -20.08 -6.52 15.07
CA CYS A 137 -21.17 -6.29 15.99
C CYS A 137 -20.68 -6.44 17.43
N SER A 138 -20.83 -5.43 18.25
CA SER A 138 -20.37 -5.41 19.64
C SER A 138 -21.11 -6.41 20.54
N GLU A 139 -22.34 -6.72 20.18
CA GLU A 139 -23.26 -7.54 20.99
C GLU A 139 -23.03 -9.04 20.81
N ASN A 140 -22.68 -9.50 19.60
CA ASN A 140 -22.56 -10.93 19.30
C ASN A 140 -21.22 -11.33 18.66
N GLY A 141 -20.37 -10.36 18.29
CA GLY A 141 -19.05 -10.62 17.66
C GLY A 141 -19.11 -10.98 16.17
N GLU A 142 -20.26 -10.91 15.52
CA GLU A 142 -20.38 -11.22 14.09
C GLU A 142 -19.82 -10.10 13.22
N TYR A 143 -19.25 -10.47 12.08
CA TYR A 143 -18.82 -9.50 11.08
C TYR A 143 -20.02 -8.87 10.37
N LEU A 144 -19.92 -7.55 10.08
CA LEU A 144 -20.96 -6.84 9.32
C LEU A 144 -20.97 -7.23 7.84
N GLU A 145 -19.85 -7.76 7.34
CA GLU A 145 -19.66 -8.14 5.92
C GLU A 145 -19.89 -6.97 4.94
N ASP A 146 -19.50 -5.76 5.36
CA ASP A 146 -19.64 -4.53 4.58
C ASP A 146 -18.59 -4.39 3.46
N GLY A 147 -17.70 -5.37 3.28
CA GLY A 147 -16.63 -5.36 2.29
C GLY A 147 -15.48 -4.38 2.58
N ARG A 148 -15.47 -3.75 3.79
CA ARG A 148 -14.43 -2.82 4.21
C ARG A 148 -13.39 -3.49 5.09
N ILE A 149 -12.13 -3.53 4.63
CA ILE A 149 -11.02 -4.14 5.36
C ILE A 149 -9.85 -3.18 5.45
N THR A 150 -9.42 -2.84 6.66
CA THR A 150 -8.22 -2.04 6.91
C THR A 150 -7.10 -2.93 7.42
N ILE A 151 -5.92 -2.85 6.81
CA ILE A 151 -4.75 -3.63 7.22
C ILE A 151 -3.59 -2.70 7.52
N PHE A 152 -3.00 -2.87 8.69
CA PHE A 152 -1.72 -2.27 9.01
C PHE A 152 -0.66 -3.37 9.07
N LEU A 153 0.38 -3.21 8.26
CA LEU A 153 1.59 -4.02 8.30
C LEU A 153 2.67 -3.23 9.06
N SER A 154 3.43 -3.89 9.91
CA SER A 154 4.53 -3.25 10.64
C SER A 154 5.84 -3.96 10.38
N THR A 155 6.89 -3.19 10.07
CA THR A 155 8.26 -3.72 9.97
C THR A 155 8.85 -4.10 11.33
N CYS A 156 8.14 -3.80 12.43
CA CYS A 156 8.56 -4.01 13.81
C CYS A 156 7.82 -5.18 14.47
N GLY A 157 7.22 -6.10 13.71
CA GLY A 157 6.57 -7.29 14.24
C GLY A 157 7.55 -8.27 14.88
N GLU A 158 7.04 -9.13 15.79
CA GLU A 158 7.80 -10.16 16.49
C GLU A 158 7.15 -11.56 16.40
N ASN A 159 5.97 -11.65 15.75
CA ASN A 159 5.19 -12.89 15.66
C ASN A 159 5.43 -13.63 14.33
N GLU A 160 6.68 -13.88 13.97
CA GLU A 160 7.07 -14.50 12.69
C GLU A 160 6.39 -15.84 12.40
N ALA A 161 6.12 -16.64 13.44
CA ALA A 161 5.47 -17.94 13.29
C ALA A 161 3.96 -17.87 12.97
N GLU A 162 3.34 -16.71 13.10
CA GLU A 162 1.90 -16.50 12.92
C GLU A 162 1.53 -15.87 11.57
N VAL A 163 2.53 -15.52 10.76
CA VAL A 163 2.34 -14.87 9.45
C VAL A 163 3.17 -15.59 8.38
N PRO A 164 2.77 -15.49 7.09
CA PRO A 164 3.54 -16.08 6.00
C PRO A 164 4.99 -15.60 6.02
N LYS A 165 5.92 -16.53 5.81
CA LYS A 165 7.36 -16.22 5.84
C LYS A 165 7.74 -15.17 4.81
N GLU A 166 7.14 -15.23 3.64
CA GLU A 166 7.36 -14.29 2.53
C GLU A 166 6.98 -12.86 2.93
N LEU A 167 5.90 -12.68 3.71
CA LEU A 167 5.49 -11.38 4.24
C LEU A 167 6.50 -10.86 5.27
N VAL A 168 6.99 -11.73 6.15
CA VAL A 168 8.02 -11.37 7.14
C VAL A 168 9.32 -10.96 6.43
N ASP A 169 9.78 -11.74 5.46
CA ASP A 169 10.98 -11.46 4.68
C ASP A 169 10.87 -10.12 3.94
N PHE A 170 9.71 -9.84 3.33
CA PHE A 170 9.44 -8.54 2.68
C PHE A 170 9.45 -7.37 3.68
N LEU A 171 8.80 -7.51 4.84
CA LEU A 171 8.77 -6.43 5.84
C LEU A 171 10.14 -6.19 6.47
N LYS A 172 10.97 -7.22 6.63
CA LYS A 172 12.38 -7.08 7.03
C LYS A 172 13.21 -6.35 5.97
N TYR A 173 12.99 -6.66 4.69
CA TYR A 173 13.61 -5.93 3.57
C TYR A 173 13.18 -4.46 3.58
N VAL A 174 11.88 -4.17 3.77
CA VAL A 174 11.40 -2.78 3.89
C VAL A 174 12.07 -2.07 5.05
N LYS A 175 12.27 -2.73 6.20
CA LYS A 175 12.93 -2.15 7.36
C LYS A 175 14.39 -1.74 7.06
N ASN A 176 15.13 -2.59 6.37
CA ASN A 176 16.54 -2.40 6.06
C ASN A 176 16.80 -2.56 4.54
N PRO A 177 16.33 -1.63 3.69
CA PRO A 177 16.54 -1.70 2.26
C PRO A 177 18.03 -1.42 1.95
N GLY A 178 18.79 -2.42 1.62
CA GLY A 178 20.25 -2.33 1.38
C GLY A 178 21.02 -3.45 2.06
N GLU A 179 20.45 -4.13 3.01
CA GLU A 179 20.88 -5.45 3.39
C GLU A 179 20.39 -6.40 2.30
N SER A 180 21.25 -6.65 1.29
CA SER A 180 20.91 -7.56 0.19
C SER A 180 20.40 -8.87 0.77
N PRO A 181 19.24 -9.39 0.30
CA PRO A 181 18.90 -10.78 0.57
C PRO A 181 20.11 -11.61 0.17
N GLU A 182 20.60 -12.44 1.09
CA GLU A 182 21.75 -13.29 0.85
C GLU A 182 21.65 -13.96 -0.52
N THR A 183 22.75 -14.14 -1.19
CA THR A 183 22.89 -14.65 -2.56
C THR A 183 22.11 -15.95 -2.84
N GLU A 184 21.66 -16.63 -1.80
CA GLU A 184 20.85 -17.86 -1.86
C GLU A 184 19.36 -17.63 -2.23
N LYS A 185 18.85 -16.40 -2.15
CA LYS A 185 17.42 -16.08 -2.40
C LYS A 185 17.19 -15.23 -3.66
N ARG A 186 17.89 -15.54 -4.76
CA ARG A 186 17.75 -14.77 -6.02
C ARG A 186 16.31 -14.71 -6.56
N ASP A 187 15.50 -15.71 -6.25
CA ASP A 187 14.14 -15.83 -6.76
C ASP A 187 13.05 -15.40 -5.75
N SER A 188 13.45 -14.80 -4.62
CA SER A 188 12.51 -14.31 -3.64
C SER A 188 11.79 -13.03 -4.10
N TYR A 189 10.63 -12.77 -3.50
CA TYR A 189 9.81 -11.60 -3.82
C TYR A 189 10.57 -10.29 -3.56
N GLU A 190 11.21 -10.14 -2.39
CA GLU A 190 12.00 -8.97 -2.02
C GLU A 190 13.17 -8.73 -2.97
N ALA A 191 13.84 -9.78 -3.42
CA ALA A 191 14.91 -9.67 -4.42
C ALA A 191 14.38 -9.20 -5.78
N SER A 192 13.18 -9.59 -6.14
CA SER A 192 12.48 -9.15 -7.34
C SER A 192 12.07 -7.68 -7.26
N VAL A 193 11.62 -7.21 -6.08
CA VAL A 193 11.31 -5.81 -5.78
C VAL A 193 12.57 -4.95 -5.84
N GLU A 194 13.67 -5.39 -5.22
CA GLU A 194 14.96 -4.70 -5.25
C GLU A 194 15.49 -4.55 -6.69
N ARG A 195 15.45 -5.63 -7.50
CA ARG A 195 15.85 -5.55 -8.91
C ARG A 195 15.02 -4.55 -9.70
N GLN A 196 13.72 -4.45 -9.43
CA GLN A 196 12.84 -3.46 -10.06
C GLN A 196 13.25 -2.04 -9.64
N GLY A 197 13.50 -1.81 -8.35
CA GLY A 197 13.99 -0.52 -7.84
C GLY A 197 15.32 -0.12 -8.49
N GLN A 198 16.25 -1.05 -8.65
CA GLN A 198 17.53 -0.79 -9.33
C GLN A 198 17.36 -0.47 -10.82
N ARG A 199 16.36 -1.03 -11.51
CA ARG A 199 16.03 -0.66 -12.89
C ARG A 199 15.49 0.76 -12.97
N ILE A 200 14.54 1.11 -12.07
CA ILE A 200 13.97 2.46 -11.97
C ILE A 200 15.06 3.50 -11.74
N LYS A 201 16.03 3.26 -10.86
CA LYS A 201 17.15 4.17 -10.59
C LYS A 201 18.07 4.44 -11.81
N ARG A 202 18.00 3.62 -12.85
CA ARG A 202 18.76 3.78 -14.10
C ARG A 202 17.93 4.44 -15.20
N ASP A 203 16.67 4.69 -14.94
CA ASP A 203 15.73 5.26 -15.89
C ASP A 203 15.73 6.80 -15.77
N ARG A 204 16.11 7.47 -16.85
CA ARG A 204 16.21 8.94 -16.91
C ARG A 204 14.83 9.62 -16.89
N GLU A 205 13.80 8.95 -17.41
CA GLU A 205 12.44 9.51 -17.38
C GLU A 205 11.91 9.50 -15.96
N MET A 206 12.15 8.44 -15.21
CA MET A 206 11.79 8.33 -13.79
C MET A 206 12.54 9.36 -12.94
N GLU A 207 13.82 9.59 -13.21
CA GLU A 207 14.58 10.65 -12.54
C GLU A 207 13.98 12.04 -12.82
N ALA A 208 13.64 12.34 -14.07
CA ALA A 208 13.02 13.59 -14.44
C ALA A 208 11.63 13.79 -13.77
N GLN A 209 10.81 12.73 -13.72
CA GLN A 209 9.52 12.77 -13.03
C GLN A 209 9.69 13.04 -11.53
N TYR A 210 10.65 12.40 -10.89
CA TYR A 210 10.96 12.65 -9.47
C TYR A 210 11.38 14.10 -9.23
N MET A 211 12.23 14.66 -10.07
CA MET A 211 12.67 16.05 -9.95
C MET A 211 11.52 17.03 -10.12
N MET A 212 10.62 16.78 -11.08
CA MET A 212 9.42 17.61 -11.26
C MET A 212 8.51 17.55 -10.02
N LEU A 213 8.30 16.35 -9.46
CA LEU A 213 7.51 16.17 -8.25
C LEU A 213 8.11 16.95 -7.07
N GLU A 214 9.42 16.88 -6.88
CA GLU A 214 10.14 17.61 -5.84
C GLU A 214 10.06 19.14 -6.01
N GLU A 215 10.01 19.65 -7.24
CA GLU A 215 9.78 21.06 -7.49
C GLU A 215 8.34 21.47 -7.12
N MET A 216 7.35 20.71 -7.54
CA MET A 216 5.94 20.99 -7.21
C MET A 216 5.68 21.01 -5.70
N LEU A 217 6.32 20.10 -4.94
CA LEU A 217 6.19 20.04 -3.48
C LEU A 217 6.91 21.15 -2.72
N LYS A 218 7.78 21.92 -3.37
CA LYS A 218 8.43 23.10 -2.76
C LYS A 218 7.61 24.37 -2.89
N ASP A 219 6.68 24.38 -3.84
CA ASP A 219 5.84 25.54 -4.16
C ASP A 219 4.50 25.52 -3.36
N GLU A 220 4.24 24.44 -2.60
CA GLU A 220 3.14 24.30 -1.63
C GLU A 220 3.59 24.67 -0.20
#